data_ea5fc346bcd607fccc2982d9cdfd386c
#
_entry.id   ea5fc346bcd607fccc2982d9cdfd386c
#
_cell.length_a   1.000
_cell.length_b   1.000
_cell.length_c   1.000
_cell.angle_alpha   90.00
_cell.angle_beta   90.00
_cell.angle_gamma   90.00
#
_symmetry.space_group_name_H-M   'P 1'
#
loop_
_entity.id
_entity.type
_entity.pdbx_description
1 polymer ?
#
loop_
_entity_poly.entity_id
_entity_poly.type
_entity_poly.pdbx_seq_one_letter_code
_entity_poly.pdbx_strand_id
1 'polypeptide(L)'
;MRDLLQEKDRTREAVSQIVSWCLVIALHQTEGIVKKRQDDVAAKALVIQEAAAKRLARQSREEVIAWLRSKLDRLDLPDGALTFRVPLRRAPKSRREQELRIAGDQAATLTWLIFALAIHRALHFGAQRLVRLHTATLENYRQFSDWELDGADWAFSRLQHCAQQALQEELDIVETPEDAPTVEQTATAYLRQSQMLQEQVGRVIKAAQLPTVTQKQPLAVLSTPHLRALLEGEDI
;
A
#
# COMPACT_ATOMS: atom_id res chain seq x y z
N MET A 1 -10.29 14.18 20.54
CA MET A 1 -9.38 12.99 20.60
C MET A 1 -9.76 11.89 19.60
N ARG A 2 -11.07 11.56 19.42
CA ARG A 2 -11.55 10.60 18.40
C ARG A 2 -11.17 11.01 16.97
N ASP A 3 -11.31 12.28 16.61
CA ASP A 3 -11.03 12.80 15.27
C ASP A 3 -9.56 12.60 14.85
N LEU A 4 -8.60 12.87 15.74
CA LEU A 4 -7.19 12.70 15.44
C LEU A 4 -6.80 11.22 15.23
N LEU A 5 -7.42 10.30 15.98
CA LEU A 5 -7.17 8.87 15.79
C LEU A 5 -7.69 8.40 14.43
N GLN A 6 -8.89 8.81 14.06
CA GLN A 6 -9.48 8.49 12.76
C GLN A 6 -8.66 9.10 11.61
N GLU A 7 -8.18 10.33 11.78
CA GLU A 7 -7.32 10.97 10.79
C GLU A 7 -5.97 10.26 10.62
N LYS A 8 -5.35 9.81 11.74
CA LYS A 8 -4.16 8.97 11.68
C LYS A 8 -4.40 7.66 10.93
N ASP A 9 -5.55 7.02 11.14
CA ASP A 9 -5.87 5.77 10.46
C ASP A 9 -6.07 6.02 8.95
N ARG A 10 -6.80 7.06 8.56
CA ARG A 10 -6.92 7.47 7.14
C ARG A 10 -5.56 7.77 6.51
N THR A 11 -4.71 8.52 7.23
CA THR A 11 -3.35 8.81 6.76
C THR A 11 -2.54 7.53 6.54
N ARG A 12 -2.62 6.57 7.46
CA ARG A 12 -1.93 5.27 7.34
C ARG A 12 -2.41 4.48 6.13
N GLU A 13 -3.73 4.43 5.90
CA GLU A 13 -4.33 3.74 4.76
C GLU A 13 -3.86 4.37 3.44
N ALA A 14 -4.01 5.68 3.29
CA ALA A 14 -3.61 6.40 2.09
C ALA A 14 -2.12 6.22 1.79
N VAL A 15 -1.26 6.40 2.78
CA VAL A 15 0.20 6.22 2.62
C VAL A 15 0.57 4.79 2.26
N SER A 16 -0.06 3.79 2.90
CA SER A 16 0.20 2.38 2.58
C SER A 16 -0.16 2.06 1.14
N GLN A 17 -1.28 2.58 0.65
CA GLN A 17 -1.72 2.39 -0.72
C GLN A 17 -0.79 3.05 -1.73
N ILE A 18 -0.40 4.31 -1.50
CA ILE A 18 0.54 5.03 -2.36
C ILE A 18 1.87 4.26 -2.44
N VAL A 19 2.44 3.85 -1.31
CA VAL A 19 3.69 3.07 -1.26
C VAL A 19 3.56 1.77 -2.05
N SER A 20 2.43 1.06 -1.92
CA SER A 20 2.17 -0.19 -2.65
C SER A 20 2.16 0.04 -4.16
N TRP A 21 1.47 1.07 -4.65
CA TRP A 21 1.43 1.39 -6.08
C TRP A 21 2.79 1.85 -6.60
N CYS A 22 3.49 2.73 -5.85
CA CYS A 22 4.84 3.15 -6.21
C CYS A 22 5.80 1.96 -6.32
N LEU A 23 5.65 0.96 -5.46
CA LEU A 23 6.46 -0.25 -5.47
C LEU A 23 6.15 -1.15 -6.66
N VAL A 24 4.88 -1.35 -7.01
CA VAL A 24 4.44 -2.10 -8.21
C VAL A 24 5.06 -1.48 -9.46
N ILE A 25 4.97 -0.15 -9.58
CA ILE A 25 5.58 0.60 -10.70
C ILE A 25 7.11 0.42 -10.69
N ALA A 26 7.76 0.56 -9.54
CA ALA A 26 9.20 0.40 -9.41
C ALA A 26 9.68 -1.02 -9.79
N LEU A 27 8.97 -2.07 -9.38
CA LEU A 27 9.25 -3.45 -9.77
C LEU A 27 9.23 -3.65 -11.29
N HIS A 28 8.24 -3.06 -11.95
CA HIS A 28 8.14 -3.11 -13.40
C HIS A 28 9.26 -2.32 -14.07
N GLN A 29 9.50 -1.09 -13.63
CA GLN A 29 10.48 -0.17 -14.24
C GLN A 29 11.93 -0.64 -14.07
N THR A 30 12.29 -1.12 -12.88
CA THR A 30 13.69 -1.43 -12.56
C THR A 30 14.10 -2.86 -12.87
N GLU A 31 13.16 -3.80 -12.80
CA GLU A 31 13.45 -5.23 -12.86
C GLU A 31 12.64 -5.95 -13.96
N GLY A 32 11.76 -5.24 -14.67
CA GLY A 32 10.91 -5.80 -15.72
C GLY A 32 9.95 -6.90 -15.22
N ILE A 33 9.58 -6.82 -13.92
CA ILE A 33 8.71 -7.82 -13.31
C ILE A 33 7.29 -7.65 -13.84
N VAL A 34 6.81 -8.69 -14.52
CA VAL A 34 5.46 -8.76 -15.11
C VAL A 34 4.45 -9.30 -14.09
N LYS A 35 3.15 -9.15 -14.41
CA LYS A 35 2.00 -9.49 -13.56
C LYS A 35 2.17 -10.80 -12.79
N LYS A 36 2.40 -11.92 -13.45
CA LYS A 36 2.50 -13.24 -12.79
C LYS A 36 3.48 -13.26 -11.61
N ARG A 37 4.66 -12.65 -11.76
CA ARG A 37 5.63 -12.56 -10.66
C ARG A 37 5.24 -11.52 -9.61
N GLN A 38 4.51 -10.50 -9.99
CA GLN A 38 3.94 -9.54 -9.04
C GLN A 38 2.84 -10.19 -8.19
N ASP A 39 2.05 -11.09 -8.78
CA ASP A 39 1.05 -11.88 -8.06
C ASP A 39 1.71 -12.81 -7.01
N ASP A 40 2.83 -13.46 -7.35
CA ASP A 40 3.61 -14.25 -6.39
C ASP A 40 4.10 -13.39 -5.21
N VAL A 41 4.56 -12.16 -5.48
CA VAL A 41 4.95 -11.21 -4.43
C VAL A 41 3.76 -10.83 -3.57
N ALA A 42 2.62 -10.54 -4.19
CA ALA A 42 1.40 -10.14 -3.49
C ALA A 42 0.89 -11.27 -2.57
N ALA A 43 0.89 -12.51 -3.04
CA ALA A 43 0.53 -13.68 -2.22
C ALA A 43 1.44 -13.83 -0.99
N LYS A 44 2.75 -13.65 -1.16
CA LYS A 44 3.69 -13.67 -0.02
C LYS A 44 3.51 -12.47 0.90
N ALA A 45 3.22 -11.29 0.35
CA ALA A 45 2.97 -10.08 1.14
C ALA A 45 1.75 -10.24 2.04
N LEU A 46 0.67 -10.87 1.54
CA LEU A 46 -0.52 -11.19 2.32
C LEU A 46 -0.21 -12.01 3.57
N VAL A 47 0.51 -13.12 3.41
CA VAL A 47 0.86 -13.99 4.54
C VAL A 47 1.67 -13.21 5.59
N ILE A 48 2.62 -12.37 5.14
CA ILE A 48 3.43 -11.54 6.05
C ILE A 48 2.56 -10.48 6.72
N GLN A 49 1.64 -9.86 5.98
CA GLN A 49 0.72 -8.85 6.48
C GLN A 49 -0.21 -9.42 7.55
N GLU A 50 -0.77 -10.61 7.34
CA GLU A 50 -1.59 -11.29 8.36
C GLU A 50 -0.78 -11.56 9.64
N ALA A 51 0.47 -12.03 9.50
CA ALA A 51 1.34 -12.24 10.63
C ALA A 51 1.66 -10.93 11.37
N ALA A 52 1.87 -9.84 10.64
CA ALA A 52 2.07 -8.49 11.18
C ALA A 52 0.80 -7.97 11.88
N ALA A 53 -0.38 -8.16 11.27
CA ALA A 53 -1.67 -7.76 11.84
C ALA A 53 -1.97 -8.48 13.18
N LYS A 54 -1.73 -9.80 13.24
CA LYS A 54 -1.85 -10.57 14.49
C LYS A 54 -0.93 -10.05 15.59
N ARG A 55 0.26 -9.54 15.23
CA ARG A 55 1.19 -8.93 16.19
C ARG A 55 0.73 -7.53 16.59
N LEU A 56 0.28 -6.70 15.65
CA LEU A 56 -0.25 -5.35 15.93
C LEU A 56 -1.44 -5.34 16.90
N ALA A 57 -2.17 -6.45 16.99
CA ALA A 57 -3.22 -6.61 17.98
C ALA A 57 -2.71 -6.70 19.44
N ARG A 58 -1.41 -6.99 19.64
CA ARG A 58 -0.79 -7.26 20.95
C ARG A 58 0.47 -6.44 21.21
N GLN A 59 1.06 -5.85 20.20
CA GLN A 59 2.34 -5.17 20.24
C GLN A 59 2.23 -3.79 19.60
N SER A 60 3.17 -2.90 19.94
CA SER A 60 3.28 -1.58 19.28
C SER A 60 3.72 -1.72 17.82
N ARG A 61 3.52 -0.67 17.03
CA ARG A 61 3.98 -0.63 15.63
C ARG A 61 5.50 -0.72 15.54
N GLU A 62 6.19 -0.08 16.44
CA GLU A 62 7.66 -0.09 16.56
C GLU A 62 8.19 -1.50 16.77
N GLU A 63 7.56 -2.29 17.64
CA GLU A 63 7.93 -3.68 17.88
C GLU A 63 7.68 -4.56 16.64
N VAL A 64 6.58 -4.32 15.92
CA VAL A 64 6.30 -5.06 14.67
C VAL A 64 7.28 -4.67 13.57
N ILE A 65 7.64 -3.39 13.45
CA ILE A 65 8.67 -2.93 12.51
C ILE A 65 10.02 -3.57 12.87
N ALA A 66 10.41 -3.59 14.14
CA ALA A 66 11.64 -4.24 14.60
C ALA A 66 11.64 -5.74 14.27
N TRP A 67 10.51 -6.42 14.48
CA TRP A 67 10.35 -7.82 14.10
C TRP A 67 10.49 -8.06 12.59
N LEU A 68 9.92 -7.22 11.74
CA LEU A 68 10.09 -7.33 10.28
C LEU A 68 11.54 -7.08 9.87
N ARG A 69 12.22 -6.09 10.46
CA ARG A 69 13.64 -5.82 10.23
C ARG A 69 14.49 -7.04 10.55
N SER A 70 14.26 -7.68 11.70
CA SER A 70 15.01 -8.87 12.10
C SER A 70 14.89 -10.05 11.11
N LYS A 71 13.83 -10.09 10.27
CA LYS A 71 13.68 -11.08 9.20
C LYS A 71 14.55 -10.76 7.97
N LEU A 72 15.01 -9.52 7.85
CA LEU A 72 15.87 -9.03 6.77
C LEU A 72 17.35 -8.88 7.18
N ASP A 73 17.68 -9.08 8.47
CA ASP A 73 19.05 -8.89 9.01
C ASP A 73 20.12 -9.67 8.22
N ARG A 74 19.77 -10.86 7.73
CA ARG A 74 20.70 -11.69 6.94
C ARG A 74 21.09 -11.08 5.58
N LEU A 75 20.37 -10.06 5.13
CA LEU A 75 20.62 -9.41 3.83
C LEU A 75 21.61 -8.25 3.96
N ASP A 76 22.00 -7.88 5.17
CA ASP A 76 22.90 -6.75 5.42
C ASP A 76 22.47 -5.46 4.68
N LEU A 77 21.18 -5.13 4.82
CA LEU A 77 20.63 -3.93 4.22
C LEU A 77 21.06 -2.70 5.01
N PRO A 78 21.44 -1.60 4.34
CA PRO A 78 21.73 -0.35 5.04
C PRO A 78 20.46 0.18 5.74
N ASP A 79 20.63 0.83 6.89
CA ASP A 79 19.52 1.39 7.70
C ASP A 79 18.58 2.27 6.90
N GLY A 80 19.09 3.01 5.93
CA GLY A 80 18.29 3.83 5.02
C GLY A 80 17.32 3.02 4.18
N ALA A 81 17.66 1.78 3.82
CA ALA A 81 16.79 0.88 3.06
C ALA A 81 15.84 0.07 3.95
N LEU A 82 16.03 0.08 5.27
CA LEU A 82 15.13 -0.53 6.26
C LEU A 82 14.06 0.46 6.77
N THR A 83 14.09 1.70 6.29
CA THR A 83 13.16 2.75 6.71
C THR A 83 12.61 3.45 5.49
N PHE A 84 11.30 3.55 5.38
CA PHE A 84 10.67 4.33 4.33
C PHE A 84 10.09 5.62 4.92
N ARG A 85 10.67 6.76 4.55
CA ARG A 85 10.18 8.09 4.95
C ARG A 85 9.44 8.72 3.79
N VAL A 86 8.19 9.06 4.03
CA VAL A 86 7.38 9.78 3.03
C VAL A 86 8.05 11.10 2.68
N PRO A 87 8.28 11.41 1.39
CA PRO A 87 8.86 12.68 0.98
C PRO A 87 8.08 13.88 1.55
N LEU A 88 8.79 14.87 2.04
CA LEU A 88 8.20 16.07 2.59
C LEU A 88 8.33 17.24 1.62
N ARG A 89 7.24 17.94 1.39
CA ARG A 89 7.27 19.25 0.71
C ARG A 89 7.55 20.38 1.69
N ARG A 90 7.06 20.28 2.90
CA ARG A 90 7.24 21.28 3.96
C ARG A 90 7.34 20.61 5.33
N ALA A 91 8.04 21.26 6.24
CA ALA A 91 8.07 20.83 7.63
C ALA A 91 6.67 20.96 8.27
N PRO A 92 6.27 20.03 9.17
CA PRO A 92 5.05 20.16 9.94
C PRO A 92 5.06 21.44 10.77
N LYS A 93 3.96 22.20 10.75
CA LYS A 93 3.83 23.46 11.48
C LYS A 93 3.11 23.32 12.81
N SER A 94 2.43 22.20 13.02
CA SER A 94 1.65 21.95 14.24
C SER A 94 1.97 20.55 14.80
N ARG A 95 1.67 20.38 16.10
CA ARG A 95 1.76 19.05 16.74
C ARG A 95 0.89 18.02 16.03
N ARG A 96 -0.31 18.42 15.59
CA ARG A 96 -1.22 17.53 14.83
C ARG A 96 -0.59 17.08 13.51
N GLU A 97 -0.03 18.00 12.72
CA GLU A 97 0.68 17.65 11.49
C GLU A 97 1.89 16.73 11.76
N GLN A 98 2.61 16.97 12.85
CA GLN A 98 3.74 16.12 13.24
C GLN A 98 3.27 14.70 13.60
N GLU A 99 2.16 14.56 14.32
CA GLU A 99 1.60 13.26 14.68
C GLU A 99 1.07 12.49 13.45
N LEU A 100 0.45 13.18 12.49
CA LEU A 100 0.04 12.59 11.21
C LEU A 100 1.26 12.17 10.37
N ARG A 101 2.31 12.98 10.37
CA ARG A 101 3.58 12.66 9.74
C ARG A 101 4.19 11.38 10.29
N ILE A 102 4.28 11.26 11.60
CA ILE A 102 4.81 10.06 12.26
C ILE A 102 3.95 8.84 11.89
N ALA A 103 2.63 8.99 11.89
CA ALA A 103 1.72 7.91 11.51
C ALA A 103 1.92 7.47 10.05
N GLY A 104 2.14 8.42 9.14
CA GLY A 104 2.44 8.15 7.73
C GLY A 104 3.79 7.43 7.56
N ASP A 105 4.86 7.92 8.20
CA ASP A 105 6.19 7.31 8.11
C ASP A 105 6.22 5.88 8.68
N GLN A 106 5.51 5.63 9.77
CA GLN A 106 5.36 4.29 10.33
C GLN A 106 4.61 3.35 9.37
N ALA A 107 3.53 3.83 8.75
CA ALA A 107 2.76 3.06 7.77
C ALA A 107 3.60 2.75 6.52
N ALA A 108 4.30 3.76 5.99
CA ALA A 108 5.19 3.60 4.84
C ALA A 108 6.30 2.58 5.12
N THR A 109 6.95 2.68 6.29
CA THR A 109 8.01 1.74 6.70
C THR A 109 7.46 0.32 6.86
N LEU A 110 6.28 0.17 7.50
CA LEU A 110 5.65 -1.13 7.69
C LEU A 110 5.31 -1.78 6.34
N THR A 111 4.69 -1.03 5.45
CA THR A 111 4.33 -1.48 4.09
C THR A 111 5.57 -1.87 3.30
N TRP A 112 6.59 -1.03 3.30
CA TRP A 112 7.86 -1.32 2.63
C TRP A 112 8.50 -2.62 3.14
N LEU A 113 8.61 -2.82 4.45
CA LEU A 113 9.24 -4.01 5.04
C LEU A 113 8.47 -5.30 4.73
N ILE A 114 7.13 -5.24 4.73
CA ILE A 114 6.29 -6.37 4.32
C ILE A 114 6.62 -6.77 2.88
N PHE A 115 6.64 -5.81 1.97
CA PHE A 115 6.93 -6.08 0.57
C PHE A 115 8.40 -6.45 0.32
N ALA A 116 9.37 -5.81 0.98
CA ALA A 116 10.78 -6.17 0.87
C ALA A 116 11.01 -7.65 1.25
N LEU A 117 10.39 -8.09 2.34
CA LEU A 117 10.44 -9.48 2.78
C LEU A 117 9.70 -10.42 1.80
N ALA A 118 8.56 -10.01 1.26
CA ALA A 118 7.81 -10.78 0.26
C ALA A 118 8.61 -10.94 -1.04
N ILE A 119 9.20 -9.85 -1.52
CA ILE A 119 10.04 -9.83 -2.73
C ILE A 119 11.28 -10.69 -2.54
N HIS A 120 11.95 -10.59 -1.39
CA HIS A 120 13.07 -11.47 -1.08
C HIS A 120 12.66 -12.95 -1.14
N ARG A 121 11.50 -13.31 -0.57
CA ARG A 121 11.02 -14.69 -0.55
C ARG A 121 10.49 -15.21 -1.88
N ALA A 122 9.84 -14.37 -2.67
CA ALA A 122 9.23 -14.75 -3.93
C ALA A 122 10.23 -14.69 -5.11
N LEU A 123 11.08 -13.64 -5.13
CA LEU A 123 11.95 -13.33 -6.26
C LEU A 123 13.44 -13.53 -5.94
N HIS A 124 13.77 -13.90 -4.70
CA HIS A 124 15.14 -14.08 -4.22
C HIS A 124 16.03 -12.84 -4.42
N PHE A 125 15.45 -11.64 -4.24
CA PHE A 125 16.23 -10.41 -4.31
C PHE A 125 17.18 -10.30 -3.12
N GLY A 126 18.45 -10.06 -3.42
CA GLY A 126 19.48 -9.72 -2.44
C GLY A 126 19.48 -8.21 -2.10
N ALA A 127 20.40 -7.81 -1.23
CA ALA A 127 20.49 -6.44 -0.70
C ALA A 127 20.53 -5.37 -1.81
N GLN A 128 21.41 -5.51 -2.78
CA GLN A 128 21.59 -4.51 -3.83
C GLN A 128 20.32 -4.27 -4.65
N ARG A 129 19.56 -5.32 -4.99
CA ARG A 129 18.30 -5.19 -5.74
C ARG A 129 17.23 -4.54 -4.88
N LEU A 130 17.14 -4.89 -3.59
CA LEU A 130 16.19 -4.26 -2.67
C LEU A 130 16.51 -2.78 -2.44
N VAL A 131 17.79 -2.40 -2.35
CA VAL A 131 18.20 -0.98 -2.23
C VAL A 131 17.80 -0.19 -3.49
N ARG A 132 18.06 -0.74 -4.70
CA ARG A 132 17.62 -0.08 -5.95
C ARG A 132 16.11 0.08 -6.00
N LEU A 133 15.38 -0.96 -5.63
CA LEU A 133 13.93 -0.94 -5.60
C LEU A 133 13.39 0.07 -4.60
N HIS A 134 13.99 0.15 -3.39
CA HIS A 134 13.65 1.16 -2.40
C HIS A 134 13.81 2.59 -2.93
N THR A 135 14.96 2.85 -3.60
CA THR A 135 15.24 4.16 -4.20
C THR A 135 14.23 4.51 -5.29
N ALA A 136 13.92 3.56 -6.19
CA ALA A 136 12.93 3.76 -7.25
C ALA A 136 11.51 3.97 -6.67
N THR A 137 11.15 3.25 -5.62
CA THR A 137 9.85 3.44 -4.95
C THR A 137 9.74 4.82 -4.32
N LEU A 138 10.82 5.32 -3.69
CA LEU A 138 10.88 6.69 -3.16
C LEU A 138 10.76 7.74 -4.25
N GLU A 139 11.38 7.51 -5.40
CA GLU A 139 11.31 8.44 -6.54
C GLU A 139 9.90 8.51 -7.12
N ASN A 140 9.24 7.35 -7.30
CA ASN A 140 7.84 7.31 -7.69
C ASN A 140 6.93 8.03 -6.68
N TYR A 141 7.22 7.92 -5.38
CA TYR A 141 6.47 8.65 -4.36
C TYR A 141 6.70 10.17 -4.46
N ARG A 142 7.93 10.64 -4.76
CA ARG A 142 8.21 12.06 -5.00
C ARG A 142 7.43 12.57 -6.19
N GLN A 143 7.44 11.82 -7.29
CA GLN A 143 6.66 12.15 -8.47
C GLN A 143 5.16 12.24 -8.18
N PHE A 144 4.60 11.30 -7.42
CA PHE A 144 3.22 11.40 -6.93
C PHE A 144 3.00 12.69 -6.14
N SER A 145 3.92 13.01 -5.22
CA SER A 145 3.84 14.25 -4.44
C SER A 145 3.88 15.51 -5.31
N ASP A 146 4.59 15.50 -6.44
CA ASP A 146 4.58 16.61 -7.39
C ASP A 146 3.23 16.74 -8.09
N TRP A 147 2.62 15.62 -8.48
CA TRP A 147 1.29 15.62 -9.08
C TRP A 147 0.19 16.12 -8.13
N GLU A 148 0.33 15.91 -6.82
CA GLU A 148 -0.62 16.47 -5.84
C GLU A 148 -0.70 18.01 -5.87
N LEU A 149 0.27 18.73 -6.50
CA LEU A 149 0.19 20.17 -6.71
C LEU A 149 -0.95 20.55 -7.65
N ASP A 150 -1.25 19.69 -8.62
CA ASP A 150 -2.30 19.89 -9.60
C ASP A 150 -3.67 19.39 -9.10
N GLY A 151 -3.68 18.62 -8.01
CA GLY A 151 -4.87 18.11 -7.36
C GLY A 151 -4.68 16.70 -6.83
N ALA A 152 -5.16 16.43 -5.61
CA ALA A 152 -4.99 15.13 -4.96
C ALA A 152 -5.67 14.00 -5.74
N ASP A 153 -6.90 14.20 -6.18
CA ASP A 153 -7.69 13.18 -6.89
C ASP A 153 -7.05 12.82 -8.24
N TRP A 154 -6.55 13.83 -8.95
CA TRP A 154 -5.83 13.63 -10.20
C TRP A 154 -4.52 12.87 -10.00
N ALA A 155 -3.75 13.20 -8.95
CA ALA A 155 -2.53 12.49 -8.59
C ALA A 155 -2.80 11.00 -8.30
N PHE A 156 -3.86 10.70 -7.56
CA PHE A 156 -4.28 9.33 -7.29
C PHE A 156 -4.69 8.57 -8.55
N SER A 157 -5.51 9.17 -9.41
CA SER A 157 -5.92 8.57 -10.69
C SER A 157 -4.71 8.27 -11.57
N ARG A 158 -3.76 9.19 -11.65
CA ARG A 158 -2.54 9.03 -12.43
C ARG A 158 -1.64 7.93 -11.88
N LEU A 159 -1.45 7.88 -10.55
CA LEU A 159 -0.67 6.83 -9.90
C LEU A 159 -1.32 5.45 -10.11
N GLN A 160 -2.63 5.36 -9.95
CA GLN A 160 -3.39 4.14 -10.22
C GLN A 160 -3.22 3.67 -11.65
N HIS A 161 -3.35 4.58 -12.63
CA HIS A 161 -3.13 4.26 -14.04
C HIS A 161 -1.72 3.72 -14.30
N CYS A 162 -0.68 4.36 -13.76
CA CYS A 162 0.69 3.86 -13.87
C CYS A 162 0.85 2.45 -13.25
N ALA A 163 0.19 2.19 -12.12
CA ALA A 163 0.22 0.87 -11.48
C ALA A 163 -0.51 -0.19 -12.33
N GLN A 164 -1.66 0.14 -12.92
CA GLN A 164 -2.39 -0.73 -13.85
C GLN A 164 -1.55 -1.06 -15.08
N GLN A 165 -0.87 -0.07 -15.67
CA GLN A 165 0.08 -0.31 -16.76
C GLN A 165 1.21 -1.26 -16.36
N ALA A 166 1.78 -1.08 -15.18
CA ALA A 166 2.83 -1.94 -14.66
C ALA A 166 2.35 -3.39 -14.40
N LEU A 167 1.07 -3.56 -14.08
CA LEU A 167 0.41 -4.87 -13.92
C LEU A 167 -0.08 -5.44 -15.24
N GLN A 168 -0.03 -4.70 -16.34
CA GLN A 168 -0.61 -5.10 -17.63
C GLN A 168 -2.11 -5.45 -17.54
N GLU A 169 -2.82 -4.75 -16.65
CA GLU A 169 -4.27 -4.86 -16.53
C GLU A 169 -4.96 -4.06 -17.66
N GLU A 170 -6.21 -4.38 -17.97
CA GLU A 170 -7.03 -3.50 -18.82
C GLU A 170 -7.10 -2.13 -18.15
N LEU A 171 -6.74 -1.11 -18.93
CA LEU A 171 -6.69 0.25 -18.42
C LEU A 171 -8.06 0.89 -18.53
N ASP A 172 -8.53 1.41 -17.41
CA ASP A 172 -9.58 2.41 -17.47
C ASP A 172 -9.08 3.66 -18.22
N ILE A 173 -9.91 4.26 -19.03
CA ILE A 173 -9.55 5.49 -19.74
C ILE A 173 -9.27 6.53 -18.67
N VAL A 174 -8.03 7.04 -18.65
CA VAL A 174 -7.70 8.20 -17.83
C VAL A 174 -8.30 9.41 -18.51
N GLU A 175 -9.31 9.98 -17.91
CA GLU A 175 -9.90 11.22 -18.38
C GLU A 175 -8.85 12.31 -18.37
N THR A 176 -8.85 13.14 -19.42
CA THR A 176 -7.97 14.31 -19.48
C THR A 176 -8.33 15.27 -18.35
N PRO A 177 -7.41 16.17 -17.91
CA PRO A 177 -7.71 17.14 -16.86
C PRO A 177 -8.95 18.03 -17.17
N GLU A 178 -9.32 18.20 -18.44
CA GLU A 178 -10.49 18.94 -18.88
C GLU A 178 -11.80 18.13 -18.71
N ASP A 179 -11.69 16.79 -18.77
CA ASP A 179 -12.80 15.85 -18.61
C ASP A 179 -12.83 15.20 -17.20
N ALA A 180 -11.85 15.57 -16.34
CA ALA A 180 -11.75 15.00 -15.01
C ALA A 180 -13.04 15.24 -14.21
N PRO A 181 -13.62 14.20 -13.61
CA PRO A 181 -14.83 14.37 -12.83
C PRO A 181 -14.59 15.38 -11.69
N THR A 182 -15.61 16.17 -11.37
CA THR A 182 -15.50 17.09 -10.25
C THR A 182 -15.17 16.33 -8.96
N VAL A 183 -14.54 17.01 -7.99
CA VAL A 183 -14.18 16.42 -6.67
C VAL A 183 -15.38 15.69 -6.04
N GLU A 184 -16.59 16.23 -6.20
CA GLU A 184 -17.83 15.62 -5.71
C GLU A 184 -18.20 14.33 -6.45
N GLN A 185 -17.99 14.27 -7.76
CA GLN A 185 -18.23 13.08 -8.58
C GLN A 185 -17.23 11.97 -8.26
N THR A 186 -15.96 12.31 -8.12
CA THR A 186 -14.90 11.37 -7.75
C THR A 186 -15.10 10.83 -6.33
N ALA A 187 -15.41 11.71 -5.37
CA ALA A 187 -15.74 11.30 -4.00
C ALA A 187 -16.98 10.39 -3.96
N THR A 188 -18.00 10.70 -4.76
CA THR A 188 -19.24 9.89 -4.84
C THR A 188 -18.98 8.54 -5.49
N ALA A 189 -18.16 8.49 -6.54
CA ALA A 189 -17.76 7.25 -7.20
C ALA A 189 -16.93 6.37 -6.26
N TYR A 190 -15.95 6.96 -5.55
CA TYR A 190 -15.13 6.27 -4.57
C TYR A 190 -15.94 5.71 -3.39
N LEU A 191 -16.90 6.49 -2.88
CA LEU A 191 -17.81 6.03 -1.83
C LEU A 191 -18.70 4.88 -2.30
N ARG A 192 -19.22 4.93 -3.52
CA ARG A 192 -20.01 3.84 -4.12
C ARG A 192 -19.17 2.58 -4.30
N GLN A 193 -17.95 2.70 -4.80
CA GLN A 193 -17.04 1.57 -4.98
C GLN A 193 -16.65 0.97 -3.63
N SER A 194 -16.35 1.79 -2.62
CA SER A 194 -16.07 1.35 -1.27
C SER A 194 -17.26 0.64 -0.62
N GLN A 195 -18.49 1.15 -0.82
CA GLN A 195 -19.72 0.52 -0.33
C GLN A 195 -19.98 -0.82 -1.03
N MET A 196 -19.81 -0.90 -2.36
CA MET A 196 -19.95 -2.14 -3.10
C MET A 196 -18.93 -3.21 -2.65
N LEU A 197 -17.69 -2.81 -2.41
CA LEU A 197 -16.67 -3.71 -1.87
C LEU A 197 -17.02 -4.19 -0.45
N GLN A 198 -17.48 -3.29 0.42
CA GLN A 198 -17.93 -3.66 1.77
C GLN A 198 -19.13 -4.61 1.73
N GLU A 199 -20.09 -4.40 0.81
CA GLU A 199 -21.23 -5.29 0.62
C GLU A 199 -20.79 -6.67 0.08
N GLN A 200 -19.86 -6.71 -0.87
CA GLN A 200 -19.32 -7.95 -1.41
C GLN A 200 -18.59 -8.74 -0.34
N VAL A 201 -17.69 -8.10 0.40
CA VAL A 201 -16.97 -8.69 1.53
C VAL A 201 -17.98 -9.16 2.60
N GLY A 202 -18.99 -8.37 2.92
CA GLY A 202 -20.06 -8.76 3.86
C GLY A 202 -20.86 -9.98 3.41
N ARG A 203 -21.13 -10.13 2.10
CA ARG A 203 -21.80 -11.32 1.54
C ARG A 203 -20.91 -12.56 1.63
N VAL A 204 -19.63 -12.41 1.34
CA VAL A 204 -18.66 -13.52 1.41
C VAL A 204 -18.45 -13.97 2.86
N ILE A 205 -18.30 -13.04 3.79
CA ILE A 205 -18.19 -13.37 5.23
C ILE A 205 -19.44 -14.09 5.73
N LYS A 206 -20.64 -13.66 5.31
CA LYS A 206 -21.89 -14.36 5.62
C LYS A 206 -21.98 -15.75 4.96
N ALA A 207 -21.57 -15.88 3.69
CA ALA A 207 -21.59 -17.15 2.97
C ALA A 207 -20.56 -18.16 3.54
N ALA A 208 -19.41 -17.69 4.02
CA ALA A 208 -18.37 -18.53 4.59
C ALA A 208 -18.58 -18.86 6.07
N GLN A 209 -19.66 -18.35 6.72
CA GLN A 209 -19.90 -18.48 8.17
C GLN A 209 -18.67 -18.10 9.04
N LEU A 210 -17.81 -17.23 8.53
CA LEU A 210 -16.64 -16.76 9.24
C LEU A 210 -17.07 -15.78 10.35
N PRO A 211 -16.43 -15.84 11.55
CA PRO A 211 -16.72 -14.91 12.62
C PRO A 211 -16.41 -13.48 12.13
N THR A 212 -17.33 -12.57 12.39
CA THR A 212 -17.19 -11.16 12.03
C THR A 212 -15.95 -10.59 12.70
N VAL A 213 -14.87 -10.46 11.95
CA VAL A 213 -13.70 -9.71 12.41
C VAL A 213 -14.13 -8.26 12.51
N THR A 214 -14.17 -7.74 13.72
CA THR A 214 -14.55 -6.36 14.00
C THR A 214 -13.68 -5.43 13.16
N GLN A 215 -14.31 -4.59 12.36
CA GLN A 215 -13.79 -3.66 11.36
C GLN A 215 -12.69 -2.72 11.88
N LYS A 216 -11.45 -3.22 12.06
CA LYS A 216 -10.29 -2.39 12.43
C LYS A 216 -9.03 -2.68 11.61
N GLN A 217 -9.15 -3.46 10.55
CA GLN A 217 -7.97 -3.76 9.72
C GLN A 217 -8.12 -3.13 8.33
N PRO A 218 -7.08 -2.43 7.86
CA PRO A 218 -7.10 -1.86 6.52
C PRO A 218 -7.02 -2.97 5.47
N LEU A 219 -8.04 -3.05 4.62
CA LEU A 219 -8.07 -3.83 3.38
C LEU A 219 -7.16 -3.23 2.28
N ALA A 220 -6.33 -2.26 2.62
CA ALA A 220 -5.69 -1.31 1.73
C ALA A 220 -4.50 -1.83 0.91
N VAL A 221 -4.16 -3.11 0.96
CA VAL A 221 -2.95 -3.62 0.28
C VAL A 221 -3.27 -4.54 -0.90
N LEU A 222 -4.53 -4.87 -1.12
CA LEU A 222 -4.92 -5.78 -2.19
C LEU A 222 -5.68 -5.06 -3.29
N SER A 223 -5.18 -5.15 -4.51
CA SER A 223 -5.99 -4.86 -5.68
C SER A 223 -7.18 -5.83 -5.75
N THR A 224 -8.30 -5.38 -6.28
CA THR A 224 -9.53 -6.15 -6.45
C THR A 224 -9.34 -7.57 -7.03
N PRO A 225 -8.40 -7.81 -7.99
CA PRO A 225 -8.13 -9.14 -8.50
C PRO A 225 -7.58 -10.14 -7.49
N HIS A 226 -6.76 -9.67 -6.54
CA HIS A 226 -6.15 -10.55 -5.53
C HIS A 226 -7.15 -11.00 -4.45
N LEU A 227 -8.12 -10.13 -4.12
CA LEU A 227 -9.25 -10.52 -3.29
C LEU A 227 -10.11 -11.58 -3.97
N ARG A 228 -10.26 -11.49 -5.29
CA ARG A 228 -11.04 -12.44 -6.06
C ARG A 228 -10.42 -13.84 -6.10
N ALA A 229 -9.11 -13.94 -6.30
CA ALA A 229 -8.39 -15.20 -6.28
C ALA A 229 -8.46 -15.90 -4.90
N LEU A 230 -8.40 -15.13 -3.80
CA LEU A 230 -8.57 -15.65 -2.43
C LEU A 230 -9.98 -16.15 -2.15
N LEU A 231 -11.00 -15.57 -2.81
CA LEU A 231 -12.41 -15.91 -2.61
C LEU A 231 -12.85 -17.08 -3.50
N GLU A 232 -12.17 -17.36 -4.59
CA GLU A 232 -12.47 -18.46 -5.53
C GLU A 232 -11.85 -19.79 -5.11
N GLY A 233 -11.17 -19.86 -3.94
CA GLY A 233 -10.83 -21.13 -3.28
C GLY A 233 -9.77 -21.96 -4.00
N GLU A 234 -8.85 -21.33 -4.74
CA GLU A 234 -7.67 -22.03 -5.21
C GLU A 234 -6.75 -22.33 -4.00
N ASP A 235 -6.68 -23.60 -3.64
CA ASP A 235 -5.85 -24.12 -2.56
C ASP A 235 -4.39 -23.69 -2.73
N ILE A 236 -3.85 -23.10 -1.65
CA ILE A 236 -2.46 -22.67 -1.51
C ILE A 236 -1.62 -23.82 -0.94
#